data_59ddd1975afac920bf9c3be3c4eb8568
#
_entry.id   59ddd1975afac920bf9c3be3c4eb8568
#
_cell.length_a   1.000
_cell.length_b   1.000
_cell.length_c   1.000
_cell.angle_alpha   90.00
_cell.angle_beta   90.00
_cell.angle_gamma   90.00
#
_symmetry.space_group_name_H-M   'P 1'
#
loop_
_entity.id
_entity.type
_entity.pdbx_description
1 polymer ?
#
loop_
_entity_poly.entity_id
_entity_poly.type
_entity_poly.pdbx_seq_one_letter_code
_entity_poly.pdbx_strand_id
1 'polypeptide(L)'
;MIKLYGGVFSRAAIVKWYLEEMQIPYGFVLVDLQANVNLQPDYLSIHPFGKVPAIVDGDLVLWESGAILIYLAQKYDKALDTPEKQAIVNQWILFGNSTLGDGLLSPENSEKETPRLLGKLDSIFASQSYLVDNRLTAADIAVGAVLNYVLMIIKDFDYSPYPNVSAYIQRLRDRPAFKASMTLK
;
A
#
# COMPACT_ATOMS: atom_id res chain seq x y z
N MET A 1 1.55 21.30 5.04
CA MET A 1 2.40 20.25 4.43
C MET A 1 2.23 18.99 5.25
N ILE A 2 1.94 17.88 4.60
CA ILE A 2 1.74 16.57 5.25
C ILE A 2 3.03 16.13 5.95
N LYS A 3 2.93 15.62 7.18
CA LYS A 3 3.99 14.89 7.86
C LYS A 3 3.64 13.41 7.84
N LEU A 4 4.52 12.58 7.27
CA LEU A 4 4.39 11.11 7.26
C LEU A 4 5.34 10.52 8.30
N TYR A 5 4.78 9.87 9.31
CA TYR A 5 5.51 9.16 10.35
C TYR A 5 5.68 7.69 9.96
N GLY A 6 6.92 7.20 9.99
CA GLY A 6 7.21 5.83 9.57
C GLY A 6 8.51 5.26 10.11
N GLY A 7 8.60 3.94 10.19
CA GLY A 7 9.85 3.21 10.47
C GLY A 7 10.60 2.87 9.18
N VAL A 8 11.86 2.43 9.32
CA VAL A 8 12.73 2.09 8.18
C VAL A 8 12.11 1.00 7.29
N PHE A 9 11.57 -0.06 7.89
CA PHE A 9 10.90 -1.16 7.19
C PHE A 9 9.46 -1.24 7.68
N SER A 10 8.59 -0.41 7.11
CA SER A 10 7.22 -0.35 7.58
C SER A 10 6.24 -0.06 6.46
N ARG A 11 4.96 -0.26 6.74
CA ARG A 11 3.87 0.09 5.81
C ARG A 11 3.81 1.59 5.46
N ALA A 12 4.63 2.43 6.10
CA ALA A 12 4.80 3.82 5.69
C ALA A 12 5.34 3.95 4.26
N ALA A 13 6.10 2.96 3.77
CA ALA A 13 6.57 2.91 2.39
C ALA A 13 5.40 2.91 1.38
N ILE A 14 4.27 2.29 1.71
CA ILE A 14 3.05 2.29 0.89
C ILE A 14 2.50 3.71 0.72
N VAL A 15 2.38 4.43 1.85
CA VAL A 15 1.89 5.82 1.86
C VAL A 15 2.87 6.73 1.13
N LYS A 16 4.17 6.55 1.39
CA LYS A 16 5.24 7.28 0.70
C LYS A 16 5.15 7.08 -0.80
N TRP A 17 4.97 5.84 -1.26
CA TRP A 17 4.83 5.54 -2.70
C TRP A 17 3.67 6.32 -3.33
N TYR A 18 2.51 6.35 -2.69
CA TYR A 18 1.38 7.12 -3.21
C TYR A 18 1.67 8.64 -3.26
N LEU A 19 2.30 9.19 -2.22
CA LEU A 19 2.68 10.61 -2.18
C LEU A 19 3.66 10.97 -3.31
N GLU A 20 4.65 10.11 -3.56
CA GLU A 20 5.62 10.28 -4.67
C GLU A 20 4.94 10.17 -6.05
N GLU A 21 4.02 9.21 -6.25
CA GLU A 21 3.28 9.05 -7.52
C GLU A 21 2.43 10.28 -7.85
N MET A 22 1.78 10.84 -6.84
CA MET A 22 0.90 12.00 -6.98
C MET A 22 1.66 13.32 -6.85
N GLN A 23 2.98 13.29 -6.65
CA GLN A 23 3.83 14.45 -6.45
C GLN A 23 3.33 15.38 -5.33
N ILE A 24 2.79 14.79 -4.27
CA ILE A 24 2.26 15.51 -3.11
C ILE A 24 3.43 15.86 -2.18
N PRO A 25 3.65 17.14 -1.85
CA PRO A 25 4.71 17.55 -0.91
C PRO A 25 4.45 17.02 0.50
N TYR A 26 5.45 16.35 1.09
CA TYR A 26 5.39 15.86 2.47
C TYR A 26 6.75 15.94 3.16
N GLY A 27 6.75 15.93 4.49
CA GLY A 27 7.94 15.71 5.31
C GLY A 27 7.89 14.31 5.91
N PHE A 28 8.98 13.53 5.79
CA PHE A 28 9.08 12.23 6.44
C PHE A 28 9.66 12.38 7.84
N VAL A 29 9.01 11.81 8.84
CA VAL A 29 9.45 11.77 10.24
C VAL A 29 9.76 10.32 10.60
N LEU A 30 11.04 10.04 10.82
CA LEU A 30 11.47 8.71 11.23
C LEU A 30 11.01 8.41 12.66
N VAL A 31 10.33 7.29 12.83
CA VAL A 31 9.97 6.71 14.13
C VAL A 31 10.85 5.49 14.37
N ASP A 32 11.79 5.60 15.28
CA ASP A 32 12.71 4.48 15.61
C ASP A 32 11.94 3.44 16.45
N LEU A 33 11.56 2.35 15.76
CA LEU A 33 10.83 1.24 16.39
C LEU A 33 11.75 0.38 17.29
N GLN A 34 13.05 0.35 17.02
CA GLN A 34 14.00 -0.40 17.84
C GLN A 34 14.27 0.30 19.17
N ALA A 35 14.30 1.64 19.14
CA ALA A 35 14.39 2.46 20.34
C ALA A 35 13.04 2.66 21.07
N ASN A 36 11.95 2.00 20.61
CA ASN A 36 10.60 2.13 21.17
C ASN A 36 10.08 3.59 21.19
N VAL A 37 10.51 4.42 20.23
CA VAL A 37 10.01 5.80 20.09
C VAL A 37 8.50 5.81 19.85
N ASN A 38 7.98 4.78 19.17
CA ASN A 38 6.56 4.59 18.93
C ASN A 38 5.72 4.36 20.19
N LEU A 39 6.33 4.02 21.31
CA LEU A 39 5.66 3.80 22.60
C LEU A 39 5.82 5.00 23.56
N GLN A 40 6.48 6.07 23.14
CA GLN A 40 6.62 7.28 23.94
C GLN A 40 5.34 8.14 23.88
N PRO A 41 5.02 8.88 24.95
CA PRO A 41 3.79 9.69 25.03
C PRO A 41 3.59 10.62 23.84
N ASP A 42 4.66 11.27 23.34
CA ASP A 42 4.60 12.17 22.21
C ASP A 42 4.08 11.50 20.95
N TYR A 43 4.57 10.29 20.66
CA TYR A 43 4.09 9.54 19.49
C TYR A 43 2.73 8.89 19.74
N LEU A 44 2.45 8.42 20.96
CA LEU A 44 1.14 7.86 21.32
C LEU A 44 0.00 8.89 21.20
N SER A 45 0.30 10.19 21.31
CA SER A 45 -0.67 11.25 21.01
C SER A 45 -1.05 11.33 19.51
N ILE A 46 -0.19 10.82 18.62
CA ILE A 46 -0.42 10.74 17.17
C ILE A 46 -1.03 9.39 16.79
N HIS A 47 -0.49 8.30 17.31
CA HIS A 47 -0.96 6.94 17.04
C HIS A 47 -1.19 6.17 18.36
N PRO A 48 -2.43 6.09 18.83
CA PRO A 48 -2.73 5.57 20.19
C PRO A 48 -2.31 4.11 20.43
N PHE A 49 -2.10 3.35 19.34
CA PHE A 49 -1.62 1.95 19.40
C PHE A 49 -0.11 1.81 19.15
N GLY A 50 0.63 2.91 19.03
CA GLY A 50 2.08 2.90 18.84
C GLY A 50 2.54 2.18 17.56
N LYS A 51 1.76 2.26 16.47
CA LYS A 51 2.13 1.64 15.18
C LYS A 51 2.51 2.71 14.16
N VAL A 52 3.05 2.29 13.04
CA VAL A 52 3.33 3.11 11.85
C VAL A 52 2.69 2.47 10.62
N PRO A 53 2.22 3.27 9.64
CA PRO A 53 2.33 4.72 9.51
C PRO A 53 1.25 5.52 10.25
N ALA A 54 1.56 6.81 10.45
CA ALA A 54 0.57 7.85 10.70
C ALA A 54 0.87 9.06 9.82
N ILE A 55 -0.13 9.89 9.56
CA ILE A 55 0.04 11.22 8.95
C ILE A 55 -0.54 12.31 9.84
N VAL A 56 0.03 13.50 9.72
CA VAL A 56 -0.54 14.75 10.23
C VAL A 56 -0.67 15.72 9.05
N ASP A 57 -1.89 16.18 8.77
CA ASP A 57 -2.19 17.11 7.69
C ASP A 57 -3.04 18.28 8.23
N GLY A 58 -2.39 19.37 8.61
CA GLY A 58 -3.01 20.43 9.41
C GLY A 58 -3.42 19.89 10.79
N ASP A 59 -4.70 19.99 11.11
CA ASP A 59 -5.26 19.49 12.37
C ASP A 59 -5.69 18.01 12.29
N LEU A 60 -5.69 17.41 11.09
CA LEU A 60 -6.04 16.01 10.91
C LEU A 60 -4.86 15.12 11.30
N VAL A 61 -5.12 14.20 12.22
CA VAL A 61 -4.23 13.06 12.53
C VAL A 61 -4.91 11.80 12.06
N LEU A 62 -4.24 11.02 11.22
CA LEU A 62 -4.79 9.80 10.65
C LEU A 62 -3.77 8.67 10.66
N TRP A 63 -4.19 7.48 11.02
CA TRP A 63 -3.41 6.25 11.03
C TRP A 63 -4.17 5.12 10.30
N GLU A 64 -3.57 3.94 10.15
CA GLU A 64 -3.87 2.86 9.21
C GLU A 64 -3.51 3.22 7.75
N SER A 65 -2.60 2.46 7.15
CA SER A 65 -2.15 2.73 5.78
C SER A 65 -3.29 2.77 4.75
N GLY A 66 -4.32 1.93 4.92
CA GLY A 66 -5.51 1.93 4.07
C GLY A 66 -6.35 3.18 4.22
N ALA A 67 -6.61 3.62 5.46
CA ALA A 67 -7.34 4.85 5.72
C ALA A 67 -6.60 6.09 5.18
N ILE A 68 -5.29 6.11 5.34
CA ILE A 68 -4.43 7.16 4.80
C ILE A 68 -4.50 7.20 3.27
N LEU A 69 -4.42 6.04 2.59
CA LEU A 69 -4.55 5.98 1.13
C LEU A 69 -5.92 6.45 0.66
N ILE A 70 -7.01 6.06 1.34
CA ILE A 70 -8.37 6.50 1.04
C ILE A 70 -8.46 8.03 1.13
N TYR A 71 -7.98 8.60 2.24
CA TYR A 71 -7.99 10.04 2.44
C TYR A 71 -7.20 10.79 1.36
N LEU A 72 -5.98 10.35 1.09
CA LEU A 72 -5.12 10.98 0.09
C LEU A 72 -5.71 10.85 -1.32
N ALA A 73 -6.29 9.69 -1.67
CA ALA A 73 -6.93 9.48 -2.96
C ALA A 73 -8.13 10.42 -3.14
N GLN A 74 -9.01 10.54 -2.15
CA GLN A 74 -10.16 11.43 -2.21
C GLN A 74 -9.77 12.90 -2.28
N LYS A 75 -8.69 13.30 -1.61
CA LYS A 75 -8.22 14.68 -1.57
C LYS A 75 -7.49 15.10 -2.84
N TYR A 76 -6.68 14.22 -3.43
CA TYR A 76 -5.73 14.60 -4.49
C TYR A 76 -6.02 13.98 -5.86
N ASP A 77 -6.69 12.82 -5.96
CA ASP A 77 -7.05 12.22 -7.25
C ASP A 77 -8.37 12.82 -7.79
N LYS A 78 -8.23 13.84 -8.64
CA LYS A 78 -9.38 14.57 -9.20
C LYS A 78 -10.30 13.73 -10.08
N ALA A 79 -9.87 12.54 -10.51
CA ALA A 79 -10.71 11.64 -11.28
C ALA A 79 -11.69 10.85 -10.39
N LEU A 80 -11.50 10.86 -9.07
CA LEU A 80 -12.40 10.24 -8.09
C LEU A 80 -13.48 11.24 -7.63
N ASP A 81 -14.21 11.80 -8.59
CA ASP A 81 -15.15 12.91 -8.42
C ASP A 81 -16.55 12.47 -7.98
N THR A 82 -16.83 11.16 -7.92
CA THR A 82 -18.12 10.63 -7.44
C THR A 82 -17.93 9.58 -6.33
N PRO A 83 -18.93 9.41 -5.45
CA PRO A 83 -18.89 8.37 -4.42
C PRO A 83 -18.69 6.96 -4.98
N GLU A 84 -19.24 6.64 -6.15
CA GLU A 84 -19.13 5.33 -6.79
C GLU A 84 -17.67 5.05 -7.22
N LYS A 85 -17.00 6.01 -7.86
CA LYS A 85 -15.58 5.89 -8.23
C LYS A 85 -14.70 5.74 -6.99
N GLN A 86 -14.98 6.52 -5.94
CA GLN A 86 -14.27 6.40 -4.66
C GLN A 86 -14.50 5.01 -4.04
N ALA A 87 -15.73 4.51 -4.03
CA ALA A 87 -16.07 3.20 -3.49
C ALA A 87 -15.32 2.07 -4.18
N ILE A 88 -15.19 2.12 -5.52
CA ILE A 88 -14.43 1.11 -6.29
C ILE A 88 -12.95 1.10 -5.89
N VAL A 89 -12.30 2.27 -5.77
CA VAL A 89 -10.91 2.36 -5.34
C VAL A 89 -10.75 1.91 -3.89
N ASN A 90 -11.66 2.33 -3.00
CA ASN A 90 -11.65 1.96 -1.59
C ASN A 90 -11.80 0.44 -1.39
N GLN A 91 -12.65 -0.22 -2.20
CA GLN A 91 -12.82 -1.68 -2.20
C GLN A 91 -11.46 -2.39 -2.42
N TRP A 92 -10.66 -1.94 -3.39
CA TRP A 92 -9.36 -2.53 -3.67
C TRP A 92 -8.33 -2.22 -2.60
N ILE A 93 -8.37 -1.02 -2.00
CA ILE A 93 -7.48 -0.68 -0.87
C ILE A 93 -7.76 -1.61 0.31
N LEU A 94 -9.03 -1.80 0.66
CA LEU A 94 -9.43 -2.68 1.75
C LEU A 94 -9.13 -4.15 1.42
N PHE A 95 -9.39 -4.60 0.19
CA PHE A 95 -9.02 -5.93 -0.28
C PHE A 95 -7.51 -6.19 -0.13
N GLY A 96 -6.66 -5.24 -0.56
CA GLY A 96 -5.21 -5.35 -0.43
C GLY A 96 -4.76 -5.47 1.02
N ASN A 97 -5.31 -4.62 1.90
CA ASN A 97 -4.90 -4.57 3.31
C ASN A 97 -5.43 -5.72 4.19
N SER A 98 -6.52 -6.36 3.79
CA SER A 98 -7.13 -7.46 4.54
C SER A 98 -7.04 -8.78 3.77
N THR A 99 -7.95 -9.00 2.83
CA THR A 99 -8.12 -10.30 2.15
C THR A 99 -6.86 -10.78 1.44
N LEU A 100 -6.21 -9.92 0.65
CA LEU A 100 -5.00 -10.29 -0.08
C LEU A 100 -3.81 -10.46 0.87
N GLY A 101 -3.65 -9.51 1.80
CA GLY A 101 -2.55 -9.55 2.78
C GLY A 101 -2.61 -10.80 3.65
N ASP A 102 -3.77 -11.09 4.23
CA ASP A 102 -3.98 -12.28 5.04
C ASP A 102 -3.86 -13.57 4.21
N GLY A 103 -4.48 -13.59 3.03
CA GLY A 103 -4.47 -14.78 2.17
C GLY A 103 -3.10 -15.16 1.59
N LEU A 104 -2.17 -14.21 1.44
CA LEU A 104 -0.83 -14.50 0.91
C LEU A 104 0.25 -14.63 1.99
N LEU A 105 0.11 -13.92 3.11
CA LEU A 105 1.18 -13.79 4.11
C LEU A 105 0.88 -14.55 5.41
N SER A 106 -0.36 -14.97 5.66
CA SER A 106 -0.68 -15.81 6.81
C SER A 106 -0.28 -17.26 6.55
N PRO A 107 0.57 -17.87 7.41
CA PRO A 107 0.94 -19.26 7.27
C PRO A 107 -0.24 -20.23 7.27
N GLU A 108 -1.34 -19.86 7.93
CA GLU A 108 -2.54 -20.69 8.06
C GLU A 108 -3.40 -20.69 6.78
N ASN A 109 -3.38 -19.58 6.03
CA ASN A 109 -4.27 -19.36 4.90
C ASN A 109 -3.59 -19.48 3.53
N SER A 110 -2.27 -19.22 3.47
CA SER A 110 -1.57 -19.00 2.19
C SER A 110 -1.61 -20.19 1.25
N GLU A 111 -1.52 -21.41 1.73
CA GLU A 111 -1.54 -22.63 0.86
C GLU A 111 -2.85 -22.72 0.05
N LYS A 112 -3.98 -22.42 0.67
CA LYS A 112 -5.30 -22.48 0.06
C LYS A 112 -5.64 -21.22 -0.73
N GLU A 113 -5.36 -20.07 -0.15
CA GLU A 113 -5.82 -18.77 -0.66
C GLU A 113 -4.93 -18.22 -1.78
N THR A 114 -3.62 -18.51 -1.77
CA THR A 114 -2.69 -18.03 -2.81
C THR A 114 -3.15 -18.39 -4.22
N PRO A 115 -3.41 -19.67 -4.57
CA PRO A 115 -3.83 -19.99 -5.94
C PRO A 115 -5.18 -19.37 -6.30
N ARG A 116 -6.10 -19.25 -5.36
CA ARG A 116 -7.42 -18.67 -5.58
C ARG A 116 -7.32 -17.15 -5.85
N LEU A 117 -6.56 -16.44 -5.03
CA LEU A 117 -6.43 -14.98 -5.12
C LEU A 117 -5.58 -14.57 -6.32
N LEU A 118 -4.42 -15.21 -6.51
CA LEU A 118 -3.52 -14.90 -7.63
C LEU A 118 -4.12 -15.31 -8.96
N GLY A 119 -4.78 -16.48 -9.06
CA GLY A 119 -5.46 -16.90 -10.29
C GLY A 119 -6.57 -15.94 -10.70
N LYS A 120 -7.31 -15.36 -9.73
CA LYS A 120 -8.32 -14.35 -10.03
C LYS A 120 -7.71 -13.03 -10.44
N LEU A 121 -6.66 -12.56 -9.77
CA LEU A 121 -5.92 -11.35 -10.16
C LEU A 121 -5.28 -11.51 -11.53
N ASP A 122 -4.73 -12.68 -11.84
CA ASP A 122 -4.13 -12.97 -13.14
C ASP A 122 -5.17 -12.85 -14.28
N SER A 123 -6.37 -13.39 -14.05
CA SER A 123 -7.50 -13.26 -15.00
C SER A 123 -7.91 -11.78 -15.19
N ILE A 124 -7.91 -10.97 -14.14
CA ILE A 124 -8.21 -9.54 -14.21
C ILE A 124 -7.15 -8.82 -15.04
N PHE A 125 -5.87 -9.05 -14.75
CA PHE A 125 -4.75 -8.40 -15.45
C PHE A 125 -4.52 -8.90 -16.87
N ALA A 126 -5.17 -9.98 -17.31
CA ALA A 126 -5.17 -10.41 -18.71
C ALA A 126 -5.82 -9.38 -19.67
N SER A 127 -6.74 -8.56 -19.17
CA SER A 127 -7.48 -7.58 -19.98
C SER A 127 -7.19 -6.12 -19.64
N GLN A 128 -6.48 -5.83 -18.55
CA GLN A 128 -6.22 -4.47 -18.11
C GLN A 128 -4.85 -4.33 -17.44
N SER A 129 -4.26 -3.14 -17.56
CA SER A 129 -2.93 -2.86 -17.01
C SER A 129 -2.96 -2.46 -15.53
N TYR A 130 -4.08 -1.91 -15.05
CA TYR A 130 -4.31 -1.42 -13.70
C TYR A 130 -5.72 -1.80 -13.22
N LEU A 131 -5.94 -1.74 -11.92
CA LEU A 131 -7.18 -2.25 -11.30
C LEU A 131 -8.43 -1.43 -11.59
N VAL A 132 -8.29 -0.11 -11.74
CA VAL A 132 -9.41 0.81 -11.94
C VAL A 132 -9.13 1.73 -13.12
N ASP A 133 -10.10 1.83 -14.05
CA ASP A 133 -10.07 2.71 -15.23
C ASP A 133 -8.78 2.60 -16.09
N ASN A 134 -8.13 1.46 -16.04
CA ASN A 134 -6.85 1.17 -16.71
C ASN A 134 -5.76 2.24 -16.45
N ARG A 135 -5.79 2.90 -15.31
CA ARG A 135 -4.80 3.87 -14.83
C ARG A 135 -4.34 3.54 -13.42
N LEU A 136 -3.13 3.97 -13.07
CA LEU A 136 -2.64 3.82 -11.71
C LEU A 136 -3.51 4.63 -10.72
N THR A 137 -3.94 3.97 -9.65
CA THR A 137 -4.70 4.57 -8.55
C THR A 137 -4.17 4.09 -7.20
N ALA A 138 -4.74 4.60 -6.11
CA ALA A 138 -4.41 4.09 -4.77
C ALA A 138 -4.76 2.59 -4.59
N ALA A 139 -5.66 2.05 -5.42
CA ALA A 139 -5.96 0.61 -5.50
C ALA A 139 -4.71 -0.20 -5.88
N ASP A 140 -4.00 0.26 -6.92
CA ASP A 140 -2.77 -0.40 -7.39
C ASP A 140 -1.63 -0.27 -6.40
N ILE A 141 -1.57 0.85 -5.67
CA ILE A 141 -0.59 1.04 -4.59
C ILE A 141 -0.81 0.03 -3.46
N ALA A 142 -2.07 -0.14 -3.02
CA ALA A 142 -2.39 -1.07 -1.93
C ALA A 142 -2.16 -2.53 -2.32
N VAL A 143 -2.70 -2.97 -3.46
CA VAL A 143 -2.57 -4.35 -3.95
C VAL A 143 -1.12 -4.64 -4.36
N GLY A 144 -0.50 -3.72 -5.12
CA GLY A 144 0.87 -3.87 -5.58
C GLY A 144 1.89 -3.92 -4.44
N ALA A 145 1.66 -3.17 -3.35
CA ALA A 145 2.53 -3.25 -2.17
C ALA A 145 2.49 -4.64 -1.53
N VAL A 146 1.31 -5.24 -1.37
CA VAL A 146 1.18 -6.59 -0.80
C VAL A 146 1.88 -7.61 -1.69
N LEU A 147 1.66 -7.58 -3.01
CA LEU A 147 2.31 -8.48 -3.95
C LEU A 147 3.85 -8.38 -3.90
N ASN A 148 4.37 -7.16 -3.70
CA ASN A 148 5.80 -6.95 -3.53
C ASN A 148 6.33 -7.38 -2.16
N TYR A 149 5.54 -7.22 -1.08
CA TYR A 149 5.92 -7.73 0.25
C TYR A 149 6.03 -9.25 0.28
N VAL A 150 5.22 -9.97 -0.47
CA VAL A 150 5.36 -11.43 -0.62
C VAL A 150 6.77 -11.80 -1.07
N LEU A 151 7.31 -11.11 -2.09
CA LEU A 151 8.69 -11.33 -2.58
C LEU A 151 9.78 -10.97 -1.58
N MET A 152 9.47 -10.10 -0.61
CA MET A 152 10.42 -9.70 0.43
C MET A 152 10.38 -10.61 1.66
N ILE A 153 9.22 -11.20 1.95
CA ILE A 153 8.96 -11.95 3.19
C ILE A 153 9.07 -13.46 2.94
N ILE A 154 8.56 -13.94 1.81
CA ILE A 154 8.56 -15.37 1.48
C ILE A 154 9.71 -15.64 0.51
N LYS A 155 10.73 -16.32 1.03
CA LYS A 155 11.89 -16.72 0.23
C LYS A 155 11.44 -17.64 -0.93
N ASP A 156 11.97 -17.36 -2.11
CA ASP A 156 11.74 -18.18 -3.32
C ASP A 156 10.26 -18.27 -3.76
N PHE A 157 9.43 -17.26 -3.39
CA PHE A 157 8.06 -17.20 -3.88
C PHE A 157 8.01 -17.03 -5.40
N ASP A 158 7.26 -17.93 -6.07
CA ASP A 158 7.19 -18.00 -7.53
C ASP A 158 5.85 -17.47 -8.06
N TYR A 159 5.91 -16.37 -8.82
CA TYR A 159 4.78 -15.83 -9.56
C TYR A 159 4.67 -16.38 -11.00
N SER A 160 5.55 -17.29 -11.45
CA SER A 160 5.54 -17.80 -12.83
C SER A 160 4.22 -18.46 -13.27
N PRO A 161 3.44 -19.09 -12.37
CA PRO A 161 2.12 -19.60 -12.71
C PRO A 161 1.07 -18.51 -13.02
N TYR A 162 1.40 -17.23 -12.72
CA TYR A 162 0.50 -16.08 -12.86
C TYR A 162 1.18 -14.97 -13.69
N PRO A 163 1.30 -15.18 -15.02
CA PRO A 163 2.11 -14.31 -15.89
C PRO A 163 1.62 -12.86 -15.96
N ASN A 164 0.30 -12.64 -15.87
CA ASN A 164 -0.27 -11.30 -15.89
C ASN A 164 -0.04 -10.56 -14.55
N VAL A 165 -0.08 -11.28 -13.41
CA VAL A 165 0.33 -10.75 -12.10
C VAL A 165 1.81 -10.39 -12.12
N SER A 166 2.67 -11.26 -12.66
CA SER A 166 4.12 -11.00 -12.81
C SER A 166 4.37 -9.73 -13.63
N ALA A 167 3.69 -9.59 -14.77
CA ALA A 167 3.80 -8.41 -15.62
C ALA A 167 3.29 -7.13 -14.92
N TYR A 168 2.22 -7.24 -14.13
CA TYR A 168 1.70 -6.14 -13.33
C TYR A 168 2.70 -5.71 -12.24
N ILE A 169 3.26 -6.64 -11.48
CA ILE A 169 4.31 -6.36 -10.48
C ILE A 169 5.49 -5.65 -11.13
N GLN A 170 5.97 -6.16 -12.28
CA GLN A 170 7.10 -5.55 -12.98
C GLN A 170 6.79 -4.12 -13.43
N ARG A 171 5.60 -3.88 -14.00
CA ARG A 171 5.14 -2.53 -14.38
C ARG A 171 5.13 -1.55 -13.21
N LEU A 172 4.74 -1.99 -12.02
CA LEU A 172 4.76 -1.16 -10.82
C LEU A 172 6.20 -0.91 -10.34
N ARG A 173 7.07 -1.92 -10.36
CA ARG A 173 8.47 -1.81 -9.93
C ARG A 173 9.32 -0.91 -10.83
N ASP A 174 8.96 -0.78 -12.09
CA ASP A 174 9.67 0.09 -13.04
C ASP A 174 9.42 1.58 -12.80
N ARG A 175 8.39 1.91 -12.04
CA ARG A 175 8.03 3.30 -11.75
C ARG A 175 9.06 3.97 -10.84
N PRO A 176 9.46 5.23 -11.15
CA PRO A 176 10.41 5.97 -10.31
C PRO A 176 9.94 6.12 -8.85
N ALA A 177 8.66 6.39 -8.65
CA ALA A 177 8.08 6.56 -7.32
C ALA A 177 8.11 5.26 -6.50
N PHE A 178 7.88 4.09 -7.12
CA PHE A 178 8.09 2.80 -6.46
C PHE A 178 9.54 2.64 -6.00
N LYS A 179 10.50 2.89 -6.89
CA LYS A 179 11.94 2.78 -6.58
C LYS A 179 12.37 3.72 -5.45
N ALA A 180 11.79 4.93 -5.41
CA ALA A 180 12.08 5.91 -4.35
C ALA A 180 11.50 5.55 -2.98
N SER A 181 10.48 4.67 -2.95
CA SER A 181 9.67 4.43 -1.74
C SER A 181 9.75 3.01 -1.22
N MET A 182 9.75 2.00 -2.11
CA MET A 182 9.60 0.60 -1.77
C MET A 182 10.90 -0.20 -1.81
N THR A 183 11.98 0.35 -2.38
CA THR A 183 13.28 -0.32 -2.37
C THR A 183 14.04 0.00 -1.10
N LEU A 184 14.69 -1.02 -0.56
CA LEU A 184 15.64 -0.90 0.54
C LEU A 184 16.87 -0.14 0.03
N LYS A 185 17.20 0.96 0.67
CA LYS A 185 18.48 1.65 0.49
C LYS A 185 19.37 1.35 1.70
#